data_6a6e620b9ed55f58ee4d062dc72a3e27
#
_entry.id   6a6e620b9ed55f58ee4d062dc72a3e27
#
_cell.length_a   1.000
_cell.length_b   1.000
_cell.length_c   1.000
_cell.angle_alpha   90.00
_cell.angle_beta   90.00
_cell.angle_gamma   90.00
#
_symmetry.space_group_name_H-M   'P 1'
#
loop_
_entity.id
_entity.type
_entity.pdbx_description
1 polymer ?
#
loop_
_entity_poly.entity_id
_entity_poly.type
_entity_poly.pdbx_seq_one_letter_code
_entity_poly.pdbx_strand_id
1 'polypeptide(L)'
;MWYRFVQLLFRVLFSIFFRLETIGRENIPHEGPVVIASNHVSLLDPPMIGTAASRPIHFMAKSELFVPVLGTLYRSLGAFPVHRGAVDTHAIRHALKLLKDRKVLGIFPEGHRIRTGKLGKAEPGAMAIAIKGKAQVVPTAILGSNLGAQKGFWPHIKVVFGQPISVFGAEGGKKDTEAFTEELMGEISRLIKENGGI
;
A
#
# COMPACT_ATOMS: atom_id res chain seq x y z
N MET A 1 -11.98 -6.04 -16.40
CA MET A 1 -12.75 -4.85 -16.81
C MET A 1 -13.28 -4.05 -15.60
N TRP A 2 -13.97 -4.67 -14.64
CA TRP A 2 -14.58 -4.00 -13.48
C TRP A 2 -13.61 -3.13 -12.66
N TYR A 3 -12.46 -3.66 -12.23
CA TYR A 3 -11.46 -2.91 -11.46
C TYR A 3 -11.00 -1.63 -12.20
N ARG A 4 -10.72 -1.74 -13.50
CA ARG A 4 -10.28 -0.58 -14.31
C ARG A 4 -11.39 0.47 -14.47
N PHE A 5 -12.65 0.04 -14.56
CA PHE A 5 -13.79 0.96 -14.57
C PHE A 5 -13.88 1.74 -13.26
N VAL A 6 -13.81 1.05 -12.13
CA VAL A 6 -13.84 1.69 -10.81
C VAL A 6 -12.60 2.58 -10.60
N GLN A 7 -11.43 2.15 -11.05
CA GLN A 7 -10.21 2.95 -11.01
C GLN A 7 -10.36 4.26 -11.81
N LEU A 8 -10.96 4.20 -13.00
CA LEU A 8 -11.25 5.38 -13.81
C LEU A 8 -12.24 6.30 -13.10
N LEU A 9 -13.33 5.74 -12.57
CA LEU A 9 -14.32 6.49 -11.80
C LEU A 9 -13.68 7.21 -10.60
N PHE A 10 -12.87 6.52 -9.81
CA PHE A 10 -12.16 7.14 -8.70
C PHE A 10 -11.14 8.19 -9.17
N ARG A 11 -10.49 7.97 -10.31
CA ARG A 11 -9.59 8.98 -10.90
C ARG A 11 -10.34 10.28 -11.22
N VAL A 12 -11.51 10.17 -11.85
CA VAL A 12 -12.36 11.34 -12.13
C VAL A 12 -12.83 11.99 -10.84
N LEU A 13 -13.37 11.22 -9.89
CA LEU A 13 -13.82 11.76 -8.61
C LEU A 13 -12.67 12.45 -7.84
N PHE A 14 -11.51 11.81 -7.77
CA PHE A 14 -10.37 12.39 -7.06
C PHE A 14 -9.79 13.61 -7.78
N SER A 15 -9.90 13.71 -9.10
CA SER A 15 -9.50 14.93 -9.82
C SER A 15 -10.46 16.09 -9.60
N ILE A 16 -11.73 15.83 -9.27
CA ILE A 16 -12.72 16.85 -8.95
C ILE A 16 -12.55 17.37 -7.51
N PHE A 17 -12.39 16.44 -6.56
CA PHE A 17 -12.37 16.78 -5.13
C PHE A 17 -10.97 17.01 -4.56
N PHE A 18 -9.94 16.51 -5.23
CA PHE A 18 -8.54 16.56 -4.78
C PHE A 18 -7.62 16.84 -5.96
N ARG A 19 -6.49 17.46 -5.68
CA ARG A 19 -5.37 17.49 -6.61
C ARG A 19 -4.50 16.25 -6.39
N LEU A 20 -4.85 15.14 -7.05
CA LEU A 20 -4.10 13.90 -6.95
C LEU A 20 -2.92 13.91 -7.92
N GLU A 21 -1.71 13.93 -7.36
CA GLU A 21 -0.44 13.83 -8.08
C GLU A 21 0.14 12.41 -7.91
N THR A 22 0.63 11.84 -9.00
CA THR A 22 1.25 10.50 -8.99
C THR A 22 2.66 10.61 -9.54
N ILE A 23 3.64 10.11 -8.78
CA ILE A 23 5.07 10.13 -9.12
C ILE A 23 5.60 8.69 -9.09
N GLY A 24 6.44 8.32 -10.06
CA GLY A 24 7.11 7.03 -10.09
C GLY A 24 6.20 5.84 -10.38
N ARG A 25 5.06 6.04 -11.03
CA ARG A 25 4.11 4.96 -11.39
C ARG A 25 4.76 3.86 -12.23
N GLU A 26 5.73 4.21 -13.04
CA GLU A 26 6.55 3.33 -13.87
C GLU A 26 7.45 2.40 -13.06
N ASN A 27 7.73 2.72 -11.81
CA ASN A 27 8.50 1.90 -10.89
C ASN A 27 7.75 0.63 -10.45
N ILE A 28 6.43 0.56 -10.69
CA ILE A 28 5.67 -0.67 -10.38
C ILE A 28 5.97 -1.71 -11.46
N PRO A 29 6.63 -2.85 -11.12
CA PRO A 29 6.94 -3.88 -12.10
C PRO A 29 5.71 -4.37 -12.85
N HIS A 30 5.79 -4.43 -14.17
CA HIS A 30 4.66 -4.81 -15.03
C HIS A 30 4.22 -6.25 -14.79
N GLU A 31 5.14 -7.12 -14.39
CA GLU A 31 4.93 -8.54 -14.17
C GLU A 31 5.51 -9.00 -12.83
N GLY A 32 5.20 -10.24 -12.47
CA GLY A 32 5.70 -10.86 -11.25
C GLY A 32 4.93 -10.45 -9.99
N PRO A 33 5.30 -11.07 -8.86
CA PRO A 33 4.74 -10.75 -7.55
C PRO A 33 5.30 -9.42 -7.05
N VAL A 34 4.42 -8.53 -6.63
CA VAL A 34 4.78 -7.20 -6.12
C VAL A 34 4.07 -6.93 -4.80
N VAL A 35 4.77 -6.32 -3.87
CA VAL A 35 4.18 -5.72 -2.67
C VAL A 35 4.35 -4.22 -2.75
N ILE A 36 3.26 -3.48 -2.72
CA ILE A 36 3.27 -2.03 -2.51
C ILE A 36 3.17 -1.79 -1.01
N ALA A 37 4.22 -1.21 -0.43
CA ALA A 37 4.32 -0.94 0.99
C ALA A 37 4.31 0.57 1.24
N SER A 38 3.30 1.07 1.94
CA SER A 38 3.08 2.51 2.12
C SER A 38 2.84 2.89 3.58
N ASN A 39 3.15 4.13 3.93
CA ASN A 39 2.65 4.75 5.16
C ASN A 39 1.12 4.83 5.16
N HIS A 40 0.49 4.91 6.34
CA HIS A 40 -0.96 4.86 6.48
C HIS A 40 -1.49 5.94 7.43
N VAL A 41 -2.18 6.94 6.88
CA VAL A 41 -2.70 8.08 7.65
C VAL A 41 -4.22 8.25 7.53
N SER A 42 -4.84 7.74 6.45
CA SER A 42 -6.25 7.95 6.13
C SER A 42 -6.96 6.67 5.65
N LEU A 43 -8.29 6.64 5.77
CA LEU A 43 -9.12 5.61 5.11
C LEU A 43 -9.08 5.71 3.58
N LEU A 44 -8.71 6.88 3.06
CA LEU A 44 -8.62 7.14 1.63
C LEU A 44 -7.31 6.64 1.01
N ASP A 45 -6.31 6.22 1.82
CA ASP A 45 -5.02 5.78 1.28
C ASP A 45 -5.14 4.58 0.32
N PRO A 46 -5.85 3.48 0.66
CA PRO A 46 -5.98 2.36 -0.26
C PRO A 46 -6.62 2.72 -1.59
N PRO A 47 -7.78 3.42 -1.66
CA PRO A 47 -8.36 3.81 -2.94
C PRO A 47 -7.50 4.82 -3.71
N MET A 48 -6.78 5.73 -3.05
CA MET A 48 -5.89 6.69 -3.72
C MET A 48 -4.67 5.98 -4.33
N ILE A 49 -3.99 5.12 -3.56
CA ILE A 49 -2.87 4.32 -4.05
C ILE A 49 -3.34 3.38 -5.18
N GLY A 50 -4.50 2.72 -5.01
CA GLY A 50 -5.09 1.87 -6.04
C GLY A 50 -5.43 2.63 -7.33
N THR A 51 -5.86 3.89 -7.22
CA THR A 51 -6.14 4.77 -8.37
C THR A 51 -4.87 5.22 -9.08
N ALA A 52 -3.81 5.51 -8.31
CA ALA A 52 -2.51 5.94 -8.82
C ALA A 52 -1.73 4.81 -9.51
N ALA A 53 -1.91 3.57 -9.07
CA ALA A 53 -1.12 2.42 -9.52
C ALA A 53 -1.37 2.02 -10.98
N SER A 54 -0.36 1.37 -11.60
CA SER A 54 -0.44 0.82 -12.97
C SER A 54 -1.10 -0.57 -13.01
N ARG A 55 -1.13 -1.29 -11.88
CA ARG A 55 -1.69 -2.64 -11.73
C ARG A 55 -2.75 -2.67 -10.62
N PRO A 56 -3.75 -3.57 -10.71
CA PRO A 56 -4.71 -3.80 -9.63
C PRO A 56 -4.00 -4.21 -8.33
N ILE A 57 -4.34 -3.56 -7.22
CA ILE A 57 -3.76 -3.84 -5.91
C ILE A 57 -4.79 -4.53 -5.03
N HIS A 58 -4.38 -5.59 -4.36
CA HIS A 58 -5.17 -6.33 -3.37
C HIS A 58 -4.75 -5.87 -1.96
N PHE A 59 -5.61 -5.15 -1.26
CA PHE A 59 -5.32 -4.66 0.08
C PHE A 59 -5.86 -5.57 1.18
N MET A 60 -5.07 -5.76 2.24
CA MET A 60 -5.56 -6.29 3.50
C MET A 60 -6.35 -5.19 4.22
N ALA A 61 -7.60 -5.47 4.56
CA ALA A 61 -8.45 -4.52 5.27
C ALA A 61 -9.06 -5.17 6.52
N LYS A 62 -9.29 -4.36 7.57
CA LYS A 62 -9.84 -4.82 8.84
C LYS A 62 -11.18 -5.54 8.60
N SER A 63 -11.37 -6.73 9.21
CA SER A 63 -12.54 -7.59 9.00
C SER A 63 -13.86 -6.86 9.25
N GLU A 64 -13.91 -5.92 10.20
CA GLU A 64 -15.09 -5.14 10.54
C GLU A 64 -15.54 -4.16 9.45
N LEU A 65 -14.70 -3.90 8.45
CA LEU A 65 -15.08 -3.10 7.28
C LEU A 65 -15.91 -3.89 6.26
N PHE A 66 -15.95 -5.22 6.39
CA PHE A 66 -16.65 -6.09 5.45
C PHE A 66 -18.14 -6.29 5.83
N VAL A 67 -18.83 -5.19 6.15
CA VAL A 67 -20.29 -5.19 6.32
C VAL A 67 -21.01 -5.48 5.00
N PRO A 68 -22.28 -5.93 4.97
CA PRO A 68 -22.93 -6.51 3.81
C PRO A 68 -22.75 -5.78 2.48
N VAL A 69 -22.96 -4.48 2.41
CA VAL A 69 -22.84 -3.72 1.13
C VAL A 69 -21.38 -3.37 0.84
N LEU A 70 -20.70 -2.73 1.81
CA LEU A 70 -19.32 -2.28 1.61
C LEU A 70 -18.35 -3.45 1.45
N GLY A 71 -18.58 -4.54 2.18
CA GLY A 71 -17.74 -5.74 2.07
C GLY A 71 -17.81 -6.36 0.69
N THR A 72 -18.99 -6.37 0.04
CA THR A 72 -19.14 -6.84 -1.34
C THR A 72 -18.35 -5.95 -2.31
N LEU A 73 -18.44 -4.63 -2.15
CA LEU A 73 -17.66 -3.69 -2.96
C LEU A 73 -16.15 -3.91 -2.75
N TYR A 74 -15.68 -3.98 -1.50
CA TYR A 74 -14.26 -4.19 -1.20
C TYR A 74 -13.73 -5.51 -1.80
N ARG A 75 -14.48 -6.61 -1.65
CA ARG A 75 -14.12 -7.90 -2.27
C ARG A 75 -14.07 -7.81 -3.80
N SER A 76 -15.01 -7.11 -4.44
CA SER A 76 -15.04 -6.94 -5.89
C SER A 76 -13.84 -6.14 -6.42
N LEU A 77 -13.23 -5.32 -5.57
CA LEU A 77 -12.00 -4.59 -5.83
C LEU A 77 -10.74 -5.34 -5.39
N GLY A 78 -10.89 -6.59 -4.94
CA GLY A 78 -9.79 -7.44 -4.55
C GLY A 78 -9.26 -7.22 -3.13
N ALA A 79 -9.94 -6.42 -2.30
CA ALA A 79 -9.60 -6.33 -0.89
C ALA A 79 -10.08 -7.59 -0.14
N PHE A 80 -9.34 -8.01 0.89
CA PHE A 80 -9.68 -9.17 1.70
C PHE A 80 -9.53 -8.88 3.20
N PRO A 81 -10.34 -9.56 4.04
CA PRO A 81 -10.36 -9.29 5.47
C PRO A 81 -9.13 -9.82 6.18
N VAL A 82 -8.68 -9.10 7.20
CA VAL A 82 -7.68 -9.52 8.18
C VAL A 82 -8.18 -9.24 9.59
N HIS A 83 -8.05 -10.21 10.48
CA HIS A 83 -8.33 -10.06 11.91
C HIS A 83 -7.07 -9.52 12.59
N ARG A 84 -7.20 -8.37 13.26
CA ARG A 84 -6.09 -7.75 14.00
C ARG A 84 -6.05 -8.26 15.44
N GLY A 85 -4.86 -8.18 16.04
CA GLY A 85 -4.65 -8.58 17.45
C GLY A 85 -4.11 -10.01 17.62
N ALA A 86 -4.09 -10.81 16.56
CA ALA A 86 -3.47 -12.13 16.52
C ALA A 86 -2.94 -12.42 15.11
N VAL A 87 -2.13 -13.47 14.97
CA VAL A 87 -1.62 -13.91 13.67
C VAL A 87 -2.77 -14.53 12.86
N ASP A 88 -3.27 -13.81 11.85
CA ASP A 88 -4.30 -14.33 10.95
C ASP A 88 -3.67 -15.19 9.84
N THR A 89 -3.58 -16.49 10.10
CA THR A 89 -3.00 -17.46 9.16
C THR A 89 -3.79 -17.60 7.85
N HIS A 90 -5.11 -17.30 7.86
CA HIS A 90 -5.93 -17.30 6.64
C HIS A 90 -5.60 -16.12 5.76
N ALA A 91 -5.50 -14.92 6.34
CA ALA A 91 -5.09 -13.72 5.60
C ALA A 91 -3.67 -13.88 5.04
N ILE A 92 -2.73 -14.41 5.82
CA ILE A 92 -1.35 -14.67 5.36
C ILE A 92 -1.34 -15.67 4.19
N ARG A 93 -2.07 -16.79 4.28
CA ARG A 93 -2.15 -17.78 3.18
C ARG A 93 -2.77 -17.17 1.93
N HIS A 94 -3.81 -16.35 2.07
CA HIS A 94 -4.43 -15.65 0.94
C HIS A 94 -3.45 -14.67 0.29
N ALA A 95 -2.72 -13.87 1.08
CA ALA A 95 -1.69 -12.96 0.58
C ALA A 95 -0.58 -13.70 -0.19
N LEU A 96 -0.08 -14.81 0.36
CA LEU A 96 0.93 -15.63 -0.32
C LEU A 96 0.39 -16.26 -1.62
N LYS A 97 -0.89 -16.65 -1.65
CA LYS A 97 -1.53 -17.11 -2.88
C LYS A 97 -1.57 -16.02 -3.94
N LEU A 98 -1.97 -14.80 -3.58
CA LEU A 98 -1.97 -13.64 -4.50
C LEU A 98 -0.57 -13.40 -5.09
N LEU A 99 0.48 -13.44 -4.27
CA LEU A 99 1.86 -13.28 -4.76
C LEU A 99 2.28 -14.45 -5.67
N LYS A 100 1.92 -15.68 -5.33
CA LYS A 100 2.14 -16.85 -6.22
C LYS A 100 1.43 -16.68 -7.57
N ASP A 101 0.24 -16.11 -7.58
CA ASP A 101 -0.55 -15.78 -8.76
C ASP A 101 -0.06 -14.49 -9.47
N ARG A 102 1.16 -14.02 -9.13
CA ARG A 102 1.81 -12.81 -9.69
C ARG A 102 0.96 -11.55 -9.58
N LYS A 103 0.15 -11.44 -8.53
CA LYS A 103 -0.66 -10.25 -8.24
C LYS A 103 0.12 -9.22 -7.42
N VAL A 104 -0.47 -8.04 -7.30
CA VAL A 104 0.08 -6.96 -6.45
C VAL A 104 -0.67 -6.95 -5.13
N LEU A 105 0.08 -7.03 -4.03
CA LEU A 105 -0.41 -6.94 -2.67
C LEU A 105 -0.12 -5.55 -2.10
N GLY A 106 -1.10 -4.90 -1.49
CA GLY A 106 -0.92 -3.66 -0.75
C GLY A 106 -0.79 -3.93 0.74
N ILE A 107 0.28 -3.44 1.35
CA ILE A 107 0.55 -3.56 2.79
C ILE A 107 0.84 -2.18 3.36
N PHE A 108 0.33 -1.93 4.55
CA PHE A 108 0.73 -0.81 5.40
C PHE A 108 1.58 -1.38 6.54
N PRO A 109 2.92 -1.22 6.50
CA PRO A 109 3.80 -1.85 7.50
C PRO A 109 3.49 -1.44 8.94
N GLU A 110 2.94 -0.26 9.16
CA GLU A 110 2.54 0.26 10.47
C GLU A 110 1.36 -0.52 11.12
N GLY A 111 0.68 -1.39 10.36
CA GLY A 111 -0.46 -2.18 10.82
C GLY A 111 -1.74 -1.37 11.13
N HIS A 112 -1.64 -0.08 11.36
CA HIS A 112 -2.75 0.82 11.69
C HIS A 112 -2.49 2.25 11.17
N ARG A 113 -3.48 3.13 11.22
CA ARG A 113 -3.36 4.51 10.74
C ARG A 113 -2.67 5.39 11.77
N ILE A 114 -1.60 6.08 11.35
CA ILE A 114 -0.87 7.06 12.13
C ILE A 114 -1.34 8.46 11.75
N ARG A 115 -2.18 9.07 12.57
CA ARG A 115 -2.80 10.38 12.27
C ARG A 115 -1.93 11.59 12.61
N THR A 116 -0.76 11.38 13.17
CA THR A 116 0.14 12.47 13.59
C THR A 116 0.88 13.13 12.43
N GLY A 117 0.79 12.56 11.22
CA GLY A 117 1.56 13.01 10.05
C GLY A 117 3.01 12.51 10.02
N LYS A 118 3.48 11.86 11.08
CA LYS A 118 4.80 11.23 11.13
C LYS A 118 4.70 9.77 10.70
N LEU A 119 5.76 9.23 10.11
CA LEU A 119 5.87 7.81 9.84
C LEU A 119 5.94 7.03 11.17
N GLY A 120 5.07 6.04 11.34
CA GLY A 120 5.05 5.15 12.50
C GLY A 120 6.11 4.07 12.41
N LYS A 121 6.22 3.28 13.49
CA LYS A 121 7.05 2.07 13.48
C LYS A 121 6.33 0.97 12.71
N ALA A 122 7.08 0.15 12.01
CA ALA A 122 6.54 -1.05 11.39
C ALA A 122 6.20 -2.11 12.46
N GLU A 123 5.12 -2.85 12.24
CA GLU A 123 4.78 -4.04 13.03
C GLU A 123 5.82 -5.15 12.79
N PRO A 124 6.20 -5.90 13.83
CA PRO A 124 7.10 -7.03 13.69
C PRO A 124 6.62 -8.01 12.63
N GLY A 125 7.51 -8.43 11.74
CA GLY A 125 7.17 -9.35 10.67
C GLY A 125 6.34 -8.77 9.52
N ALA A 126 6.12 -7.46 9.46
CA ALA A 126 5.32 -6.82 8.42
C ALA A 126 5.75 -7.22 7.00
N MET A 127 7.06 -7.38 6.77
CA MET A 127 7.61 -7.77 5.47
C MET A 127 7.83 -9.27 5.28
N ALA A 128 7.56 -10.10 6.28
CA ALA A 128 7.70 -11.55 6.16
C ALA A 128 6.91 -12.15 4.98
N ILE A 129 5.73 -11.58 4.69
CA ILE A 129 4.89 -12.00 3.55
C ILE A 129 5.61 -11.72 2.23
N ALA A 130 6.24 -10.55 2.07
CA ALA A 130 6.98 -10.19 0.86
C ALA A 130 8.18 -11.12 0.65
N ILE A 131 8.96 -11.37 1.70
CA ILE A 131 10.13 -12.26 1.66
C ILE A 131 9.72 -13.70 1.37
N LYS A 132 8.67 -14.22 2.03
CA LYS A 132 8.15 -15.57 1.80
C LYS A 132 7.58 -15.72 0.39
N GLY A 133 6.89 -14.70 -0.10
CA GLY A 133 6.31 -14.63 -1.44
C GLY A 133 7.32 -14.31 -2.55
N LYS A 134 8.60 -14.07 -2.23
CA LYS A 134 9.66 -13.69 -3.17
C LYS A 134 9.25 -12.48 -4.04
N ALA A 135 8.54 -11.52 -3.46
CA ALA A 135 7.99 -10.38 -4.17
C ALA A 135 9.01 -9.22 -4.23
N GLN A 136 8.98 -8.45 -5.31
CA GLN A 136 9.60 -7.13 -5.32
C GLN A 136 8.76 -6.19 -4.45
N VAL A 137 9.40 -5.37 -3.63
CA VAL A 137 8.70 -4.42 -2.77
C VAL A 137 8.90 -3.01 -3.31
N VAL A 138 7.80 -2.33 -3.58
CA VAL A 138 7.80 -0.93 -4.03
C VAL A 138 7.47 -0.06 -2.81
N PRO A 139 8.49 0.62 -2.22
CA PRO A 139 8.25 1.59 -1.16
C PRO A 139 7.38 2.71 -1.73
N THR A 140 6.36 3.09 -0.99
CA THR A 140 5.39 4.06 -1.46
C THR A 140 5.11 5.08 -0.37
N ALA A 141 5.09 6.35 -0.72
CA ALA A 141 4.66 7.41 0.19
C ALA A 141 3.31 7.97 -0.26
N ILE A 142 2.38 8.11 0.68
CA ILE A 142 1.17 8.90 0.48
C ILE A 142 1.21 10.12 1.40
N LEU A 143 1.03 11.31 0.81
CA LEU A 143 1.09 12.59 1.50
C LEU A 143 -0.21 13.35 1.27
N GLY A 144 -0.62 14.11 2.28
CA GLY A 144 -1.80 14.97 2.18
C GLY A 144 -3.15 14.27 2.24
N SER A 145 -3.21 12.95 2.44
CA SER A 145 -4.48 12.22 2.55
C SER A 145 -5.19 12.40 3.91
N ASN A 146 -4.51 12.98 4.92
CA ASN A 146 -5.13 13.42 6.17
C ASN A 146 -5.85 14.76 5.96
N LEU A 147 -7.07 14.70 5.46
CA LEU A 147 -7.85 15.89 5.08
C LEU A 147 -8.12 16.84 6.24
N GLY A 148 -8.19 16.32 7.47
CA GLY A 148 -8.39 17.15 8.67
C GLY A 148 -7.19 18.04 9.02
N ALA A 149 -6.02 17.75 8.49
CA ALA A 149 -4.80 18.54 8.69
C ALA A 149 -4.53 19.54 7.55
N GLN A 150 -5.25 19.44 6.43
CA GLN A 150 -5.07 20.32 5.29
C GLN A 150 -5.92 21.59 5.40
N LYS A 151 -5.33 22.72 5.04
CA LYS A 151 -6.04 24.00 4.88
C LYS A 151 -6.30 24.23 3.39
N GLY A 152 -7.54 24.53 3.02
CA GLY A 152 -7.91 24.88 1.65
C GLY A 152 -9.03 24.03 1.07
N PHE A 153 -9.64 24.54 0.01
CA PHE A 153 -10.82 23.93 -0.63
C PHE A 153 -10.47 22.72 -1.50
N TRP A 154 -9.22 22.63 -1.97
CA TRP A 154 -8.79 21.57 -2.90
C TRP A 154 -7.50 20.91 -2.41
N PRO A 155 -7.61 19.90 -1.53
CA PRO A 155 -6.46 19.27 -0.91
C PRO A 155 -5.51 18.64 -1.94
N HIS A 156 -4.21 18.91 -1.79
CA HIS A 156 -3.18 18.31 -2.64
C HIS A 156 -2.70 16.99 -2.03
N ILE A 157 -2.87 15.92 -2.78
CA ILE A 157 -2.49 14.57 -2.36
C ILE A 157 -1.47 14.04 -3.33
N LYS A 158 -0.35 13.55 -2.81
CA LYS A 158 0.70 12.91 -3.61
C LYS A 158 0.79 11.43 -3.28
N VAL A 159 0.88 10.60 -4.32
CA VAL A 159 1.24 9.19 -4.22
C VAL A 159 2.56 9.01 -4.96
N VAL A 160 3.60 8.64 -4.23
CA VAL A 160 4.96 8.50 -4.74
C VAL A 160 5.38 7.04 -4.65
N PHE A 161 5.64 6.41 -5.79
CA PHE A 161 6.17 5.06 -5.86
C PHE A 161 7.70 5.12 -6.02
N GLY A 162 8.44 4.61 -5.05
CA GLY A 162 9.90 4.52 -5.09
C GLY A 162 10.39 3.38 -5.98
N GLN A 163 11.71 3.24 -6.12
CA GLN A 163 12.31 2.14 -6.84
C GLN A 163 12.05 0.80 -6.14
N PRO A 164 11.79 -0.28 -6.89
CA PRO A 164 11.58 -1.60 -6.31
C PRO A 164 12.80 -2.08 -5.54
N ILE A 165 12.58 -2.62 -4.36
CA ILE A 165 13.61 -3.24 -3.52
C ILE A 165 13.46 -4.76 -3.59
N SER A 166 14.57 -5.46 -3.84
CA SER A 166 14.61 -6.92 -3.84
C SER A 166 14.59 -7.45 -2.41
N VAL A 167 13.80 -8.52 -2.17
CA VAL A 167 13.84 -9.31 -0.93
C VAL A 167 15.04 -10.25 -0.86
N PHE A 168 15.87 -10.27 -1.90
CA PHE A 168 17.12 -11.02 -1.95
C PHE A 168 18.31 -10.07 -1.80
N GLY A 169 19.33 -10.49 -1.04
CA GLY A 169 20.60 -9.81 -0.94
C GLY A 169 21.47 -10.02 -2.18
N ALA A 170 22.63 -9.36 -2.20
CA ALA A 170 23.60 -9.44 -3.32
C ALA A 170 24.09 -10.88 -3.59
N GLU A 171 24.18 -11.72 -2.57
CA GLU A 171 24.60 -13.12 -2.66
C GLU A 171 23.45 -14.07 -3.03
N GLY A 172 22.25 -13.57 -3.36
CA GLY A 172 21.09 -14.36 -3.75
C GLY A 172 20.30 -15.01 -2.58
N GLY A 173 20.78 -14.86 -1.33
CA GLY A 173 20.05 -15.28 -0.14
C GLY A 173 18.88 -14.33 0.16
N LYS A 174 17.87 -14.83 0.88
CA LYS A 174 16.79 -13.97 1.40
C LYS A 174 17.32 -13.02 2.46
N LYS A 175 16.91 -11.77 2.39
CA LYS A 175 17.20 -10.79 3.44
C LYS A 175 16.56 -11.20 4.77
N ASP A 176 17.18 -10.82 5.86
CA ASP A 176 16.55 -10.87 7.18
C ASP A 176 15.32 -9.96 7.22
N THR A 177 14.25 -10.41 7.88
CA THR A 177 12.97 -9.71 7.86
C THR A 177 13.04 -8.36 8.57
N GLU A 178 13.76 -8.27 9.66
CA GLU A 178 13.86 -7.06 10.47
C GLU A 178 14.71 -6.01 9.75
N ALA A 179 15.90 -6.40 9.29
CA ALA A 179 16.78 -5.54 8.50
C ALA A 179 16.10 -5.04 7.21
N PHE A 180 15.36 -5.91 6.52
CA PHE A 180 14.61 -5.52 5.33
C PHE A 180 13.47 -4.56 5.65
N THR A 181 12.80 -4.74 6.78
CA THR A 181 11.73 -3.82 7.21
C THR A 181 12.29 -2.45 7.55
N GLU A 182 13.46 -2.37 8.21
CA GLU A 182 14.13 -1.10 8.49
C GLU A 182 14.57 -0.39 7.20
N GLU A 183 15.18 -1.12 6.25
CA GLU A 183 15.53 -0.60 4.92
C GLU A 183 14.30 0.01 4.22
N LEU A 184 13.19 -0.72 4.19
CA LEU A 184 11.94 -0.26 3.59
C LEU A 184 11.39 1.01 4.27
N MET A 185 11.36 1.03 5.61
CA MET A 185 10.86 2.19 6.35
C MET A 185 11.76 3.41 6.17
N GLY A 186 13.06 3.21 6.02
CA GLY A 186 14.03 4.24 5.63
C GLY A 186 13.69 4.84 4.26
N GLU A 187 13.40 4.00 3.27
CA GLU A 187 13.02 4.45 1.93
C GLU A 187 11.68 5.19 1.92
N ILE A 188 10.66 4.69 2.65
CA ILE A 188 9.37 5.40 2.78
C ILE A 188 9.59 6.77 3.43
N SER A 189 10.43 6.84 4.50
CA SER A 189 10.77 8.11 5.15
C SER A 189 11.46 9.08 4.19
N ARG A 190 12.40 8.60 3.37
CA ARG A 190 13.09 9.39 2.34
C ARG A 190 12.09 9.96 1.33
N LEU A 191 11.21 9.11 0.79
CA LEU A 191 10.18 9.53 -0.16
C LEU A 191 9.25 10.60 0.43
N ILE A 192 8.86 10.46 1.71
CA ILE A 192 8.05 11.46 2.41
C ILE A 192 8.77 12.80 2.47
N LYS A 193 10.04 12.82 2.93
CA LYS A 193 10.83 14.04 3.09
C LYS A 193 11.10 14.76 1.76
N GLU A 194 11.49 14.01 0.73
CA GLU A 194 11.81 14.56 -0.60
C GLU A 194 10.58 15.17 -1.30
N ASN A 195 9.37 14.74 -0.92
CA ASN A 195 8.12 15.20 -1.54
C ASN A 195 7.30 16.18 -0.67
N GLY A 196 7.91 16.74 0.37
CA GLY A 196 7.35 17.82 1.18
C GLY A 196 6.53 17.34 2.38
N GLY A 197 6.73 16.10 2.82
CA GLY A 197 6.27 15.60 4.13
C GLY A 197 7.24 15.95 5.26
N ILE A 198 6.78 15.79 6.50
CA ILE A 198 7.55 16.06 7.74
C ILE A 198 8.16 14.78 8.26
#